data_16ac3550bd81114113e175963a6343f5
#
_entry.id   16ac3550bd81114113e175963a6343f5
#
_cell.length_a   1.000
_cell.length_b   1.000
_cell.length_c   1.000
_cell.angle_alpha   90.00
_cell.angle_beta   90.00
_cell.angle_gamma   90.00
#
_symmetry.space_group_name_H-M   'P 1'
#
loop_
_entity.id
_entity.type
_entity.pdbx_description
1 polymer ?
#
loop_
_entity_poly.entity_id
_entity_poly.type
_entity_poly.pdbx_seq_one_letter_code
_entity_poly.pdbx_strand_id
1 'polypeptide(L)'
;MVALAGVHVPRILALVMLVLAAPAAAQMRADSTVADAWKLANGLEVRTLHVPHAPGVSITLAFRAGSGYDPAGREGLSELLAELQFTSAAGDVPERTREEMASLRPLGWESRPGTRLVRFTEIATRAQLAGVLQQVAKRLAGVQVTEAGLKAALVSVRRDAGGRLFGQPSDVLYWRAGLIARGLSDEQLLRYASFQGLDKLTVKDVAPMLRARFQPGNASLALAGDLTGVDVHALVAALFDKIPGAPAMPDTVHVALRGGKRVMPWKDLAAPAGVIAVESPALSDSLHPAFYLGMLVTGPGVIDSWGTAAPPLVSRFQYSLFDEPELVRFYPPVRADATDPDVLAGALYEQLQVVGGQMVDKTVLDGVRRSVSWLLGDVIPIEIMTRLRTDPGGLGTLSNGLATRALWKGDAFWATYLRRFRTQKIGHSYFYQWIADAKHQTTLLLTPAH
;
A
#
# COMPACT_ATOMS: atom_id res chain seq x y z
N MET A 1 27.96 10.27 10.60
CA MET A 1 27.48 8.89 10.47
C MET A 1 25.97 8.95 10.61
N VAL A 2 25.27 9.16 9.50
CA VAL A 2 23.81 9.30 9.46
C VAL A 2 23.23 7.91 9.25
N ALA A 3 22.47 7.43 10.22
CA ALA A 3 21.75 6.16 10.12
C ALA A 3 20.74 6.23 8.98
N LEU A 4 20.90 5.36 8.00
CA LEU A 4 19.95 5.12 6.92
C LEU A 4 18.61 4.65 7.51
N ALA A 5 17.60 5.50 7.44
CA ALA A 5 16.22 5.10 7.64
C ALA A 5 15.86 4.11 6.51
N GLY A 6 15.87 2.82 6.82
CA GLY A 6 15.60 1.76 5.88
C GLY A 6 14.18 1.89 5.32
N VAL A 7 14.09 1.95 4.00
CA VAL A 7 12.85 1.74 3.26
C VAL A 7 12.30 0.36 3.65
N HIS A 8 11.17 0.33 4.34
CA HIS A 8 10.48 -0.92 4.63
C HIS A 8 9.90 -1.49 3.33
N VAL A 9 10.69 -2.32 2.66
CA VAL A 9 10.17 -3.26 1.65
C VAL A 9 9.01 -4.04 2.29
N PRO A 10 7.86 -4.14 1.66
CA PRO A 10 6.73 -4.83 2.25
C PRO A 10 7.13 -6.27 2.59
N ARG A 11 7.26 -6.56 3.87
CA ARG A 11 7.56 -7.88 4.46
C ARG A 11 6.47 -8.93 4.16
N ILE A 12 5.50 -8.59 3.32
CA ILE A 12 4.36 -9.43 2.94
C ILE A 12 4.84 -10.69 2.19
N LEU A 13 5.87 -10.59 1.35
CA LEU A 13 6.40 -11.77 0.63
C LEU A 13 7.12 -12.73 1.58
N ALA A 14 7.87 -12.20 2.54
CA ALA A 14 8.47 -13.04 3.59
C ALA A 14 7.41 -13.73 4.45
N LEU A 15 6.21 -13.14 4.56
CA LEU A 15 5.08 -13.73 5.27
C LEU A 15 4.51 -14.95 4.54
N VAL A 16 4.44 -14.94 3.22
CA VAL A 16 3.94 -16.05 2.40
C VAL A 16 4.93 -17.22 2.40
N MET A 17 6.23 -16.94 2.34
CA MET A 17 7.27 -17.99 2.21
C MET A 17 7.49 -18.82 3.49
N LEU A 18 7.29 -18.25 4.69
CA LEU A 18 7.51 -19.01 5.95
C LEU A 18 6.33 -19.92 6.33
N VAL A 19 5.14 -19.74 5.74
CA VAL A 19 3.98 -20.62 5.97
C VAL A 19 4.16 -21.98 5.28
N LEU A 20 5.06 -22.08 4.30
CA LEU A 20 5.27 -23.30 3.52
C LEU A 20 6.12 -24.38 4.23
N ALA A 21 6.71 -24.07 5.38
CA ALA A 21 7.65 -24.97 6.08
C ALA A 21 7.08 -25.69 7.32
N ALA A 22 5.77 -25.59 7.62
CA ALA A 22 5.20 -26.26 8.80
C ALA A 22 4.51 -27.58 8.43
N PRO A 23 4.78 -28.70 9.15
CA PRO A 23 4.13 -29.99 8.88
C PRO A 23 2.64 -29.93 9.18
N ALA A 24 1.85 -30.41 8.22
CA ALA A 24 0.41 -30.55 8.32
C ALA A 24 0.05 -31.71 9.26
N ALA A 25 -0.26 -31.43 10.51
CA ALA A 25 -1.14 -32.25 11.35
C ALA A 25 -1.36 -31.62 12.73
N ALA A 26 -2.13 -30.59 12.82
CA ALA A 26 -2.84 -30.27 14.07
C ALA A 26 -4.24 -29.80 13.68
N GLN A 27 -5.23 -30.54 14.14
CA GLN A 27 -6.66 -30.20 14.03
C GLN A 27 -6.85 -28.76 14.55
N MET A 28 -7.10 -27.83 13.63
CA MET A 28 -7.32 -26.43 13.95
C MET A 28 -8.60 -26.32 14.79
N ARG A 29 -8.46 -26.18 16.10
CA ARG A 29 -9.51 -25.57 16.92
C ARG A 29 -9.53 -24.09 16.57
N ALA A 30 -10.65 -23.66 16.03
CA ALA A 30 -10.87 -22.30 15.60
C ALA A 30 -11.08 -21.37 16.80
N ASP A 31 -10.02 -20.79 17.33
CA ASP A 31 -10.14 -19.47 17.95
C ASP A 31 -10.07 -18.43 16.81
N SER A 32 -11.16 -18.34 16.07
CA SER A 32 -11.28 -17.37 14.98
C SER A 32 -11.70 -16.04 15.56
N THR A 33 -10.83 -15.06 15.49
CA THR A 33 -11.20 -13.69 15.80
C THR A 33 -11.90 -13.09 14.58
N VAL A 34 -13.19 -12.81 14.71
CA VAL A 34 -13.99 -12.14 13.67
C VAL A 34 -13.78 -10.64 13.80
N ALA A 35 -13.58 -9.94 12.69
CA ALA A 35 -13.54 -8.49 12.68
C ALA A 35 -14.94 -7.94 13.02
N ASP A 36 -15.01 -7.04 13.98
CA ASP A 36 -16.24 -6.29 14.26
C ASP A 36 -16.32 -5.06 13.34
N ALA A 37 -17.56 -4.69 12.96
CA ALA A 37 -17.80 -3.69 11.94
C ALA A 37 -19.08 -2.89 12.24
N TRP A 38 -18.97 -1.56 12.33
CA TRP A 38 -20.12 -0.68 12.49
C TRP A 38 -19.88 0.68 11.84
N LYS A 39 -20.90 1.50 11.83
CA LYS A 39 -20.87 2.85 11.29
C LYS A 39 -21.44 3.84 12.28
N LEU A 40 -20.76 4.96 12.50
CA LEU A 40 -21.25 6.05 13.31
C LEU A 40 -22.27 6.91 12.53
N ALA A 41 -23.09 7.67 13.26
CA ALA A 41 -24.11 8.53 12.67
C ALA A 41 -23.51 9.60 11.74
N ASN A 42 -22.28 10.04 11.99
CA ASN A 42 -21.55 10.99 11.17
C ASN A 42 -20.92 10.38 9.89
N GLY A 43 -21.16 9.09 9.66
CA GLY A 43 -20.69 8.38 8.47
C GLY A 43 -19.35 7.69 8.59
N LEU A 44 -18.64 7.79 9.70
CA LEU A 44 -17.36 7.09 9.92
C LEU A 44 -17.59 5.58 9.95
N GLU A 45 -16.94 4.85 9.04
CA GLU A 45 -16.90 3.39 9.06
C GLU A 45 -15.84 2.93 10.07
N VAL A 46 -16.21 1.99 10.97
CA VAL A 46 -15.30 1.48 11.99
C VAL A 46 -15.12 -0.03 11.82
N ARG A 47 -13.89 -0.49 11.94
CA ARG A 47 -13.52 -1.91 11.91
C ARG A 47 -12.57 -2.21 13.06
N THR A 48 -12.79 -3.31 13.76
CA THR A 48 -11.85 -3.74 14.80
C THR A 48 -11.53 -5.22 14.68
N LEU A 49 -10.31 -5.56 15.07
CA LEU A 49 -9.84 -6.93 15.12
C LEU A 49 -9.01 -7.14 16.36
N HIS A 50 -9.57 -7.91 17.29
CA HIS A 50 -8.85 -8.27 18.52
C HIS A 50 -7.80 -9.34 18.24
N VAL A 51 -6.54 -9.03 18.57
CA VAL A 51 -5.39 -9.96 18.51
C VAL A 51 -4.82 -10.08 19.91
N PRO A 52 -5.24 -11.10 20.69
CA PRO A 52 -4.81 -11.26 22.08
C PRO A 52 -3.29 -11.34 22.20
N HIS A 53 -2.74 -10.64 23.21
CA HIS A 53 -1.29 -10.58 23.47
C HIS A 53 -0.43 -9.96 22.39
N ALA A 54 -1.01 -9.18 21.47
CA ALA A 54 -0.23 -8.39 20.53
C ALA A 54 0.59 -7.30 21.27
N PRO A 55 1.75 -6.90 20.73
CA PRO A 55 2.63 -5.92 21.41
C PRO A 55 2.04 -4.51 21.45
N GLY A 56 0.95 -4.28 20.73
CA GLY A 56 0.26 -3.01 20.66
C GLY A 56 -1.05 -3.09 19.90
N VAL A 57 -1.61 -1.93 19.60
CA VAL A 57 -2.79 -1.75 18.75
C VAL A 57 -2.42 -0.83 17.60
N SER A 58 -2.58 -1.31 16.38
CA SER A 58 -2.47 -0.49 15.19
C SER A 58 -3.80 0.22 14.93
N ILE A 59 -3.73 1.51 14.72
CA ILE A 59 -4.82 2.43 14.44
C ILE A 59 -4.61 2.96 13.02
N THR A 60 -5.50 2.64 12.10
CA THR A 60 -5.46 3.19 10.73
C THR A 60 -6.70 4.03 10.47
N LEU A 61 -6.48 5.27 10.08
CA LEU A 61 -7.51 6.15 9.56
C LEU A 61 -7.28 6.33 8.06
N ALA A 62 -8.21 5.84 7.24
CA ALA A 62 -8.14 5.89 5.79
C ALA A 62 -9.20 6.84 5.22
N PHE A 63 -8.89 7.48 4.08
CA PHE A 63 -9.78 8.45 3.41
C PHE A 63 -9.77 8.25 1.89
N ARG A 64 -10.90 8.49 1.21
CA ARG A 64 -10.95 8.66 -0.25
C ARG A 64 -10.36 10.02 -0.61
N ALA A 65 -9.05 10.12 -0.69
CA ALA A 65 -8.34 11.39 -0.84
C ALA A 65 -7.02 11.26 -1.62
N GLY A 66 -6.82 10.15 -2.34
CA GLY A 66 -5.58 9.86 -3.04
C GLY A 66 -5.33 10.71 -4.28
N SER A 67 -4.19 10.48 -4.95
CA SER A 67 -3.73 11.28 -6.09
C SER A 67 -4.64 11.20 -7.32
N GLY A 68 -5.47 10.17 -7.43
CA GLY A 68 -6.50 10.09 -8.47
C GLY A 68 -7.61 11.14 -8.37
N TYR A 69 -7.70 11.85 -7.24
CA TYR A 69 -8.61 12.99 -7.04
C TYR A 69 -7.91 14.35 -7.23
N ASP A 70 -6.64 14.37 -7.62
CA ASP A 70 -5.94 15.62 -7.85
C ASP A 70 -6.39 16.24 -9.19
N PRO A 71 -6.75 17.53 -9.20
CA PRO A 71 -7.06 18.22 -10.43
C PRO A 71 -5.85 18.27 -11.36
N ALA A 72 -6.10 18.27 -12.67
CA ALA A 72 -5.06 18.47 -13.67
C ALA A 72 -4.29 19.78 -13.40
N GLY A 73 -2.97 19.72 -13.45
CA GLY A 73 -2.08 20.84 -13.12
C GLY A 73 -1.86 21.08 -11.62
N ARG A 74 -2.43 20.21 -10.77
CA ARG A 74 -2.20 20.20 -9.32
C ARG A 74 -1.76 18.81 -8.84
N GLU A 75 -0.96 18.15 -9.64
CA GLU A 75 -0.40 16.84 -9.33
C GLU A 75 0.39 16.92 -8.01
N GLY A 76 0.16 15.96 -7.12
CA GLY A 76 0.74 15.92 -5.78
C GLY A 76 -0.05 16.67 -4.70
N LEU A 77 -1.20 17.26 -5.05
CA LEU A 77 -2.06 17.92 -4.05
C LEU A 77 -2.46 16.98 -2.93
N SER A 78 -2.79 15.72 -3.23
CA SER A 78 -3.13 14.72 -2.20
C SER A 78 -1.99 14.45 -1.24
N GLU A 79 -0.74 14.47 -1.71
CA GLU A 79 0.43 14.29 -0.86
C GLU A 79 0.62 15.48 0.07
N LEU A 80 0.47 16.71 -0.46
CA LEU A 80 0.51 17.92 0.36
C LEU A 80 -0.59 17.94 1.42
N LEU A 81 -1.82 17.62 1.02
CA LEU A 81 -2.94 17.60 1.97
C LEU A 81 -2.77 16.49 3.02
N ALA A 82 -2.22 15.33 2.65
CA ALA A 82 -1.90 14.26 3.60
C ALA A 82 -0.82 14.69 4.60
N GLU A 83 0.22 15.37 4.14
CA GLU A 83 1.26 15.93 5.01
C GLU A 83 0.67 16.92 6.01
N LEU A 84 -0.11 17.88 5.52
CA LEU A 84 -0.78 18.87 6.38
C LEU A 84 -1.77 18.24 7.36
N GLN A 85 -2.55 17.24 6.94
CA GLN A 85 -3.50 16.53 7.81
C GLN A 85 -2.79 15.82 8.96
N PHE A 86 -1.57 15.38 8.74
CA PHE A 86 -0.83 14.60 9.73
C PHE A 86 0.05 15.44 10.63
N THR A 87 0.65 16.50 10.10
CA THR A 87 1.65 17.31 10.83
C THR A 87 1.08 18.58 11.46
N SER A 88 -0.01 19.15 10.93
CA SER A 88 -0.56 20.41 11.45
C SER A 88 -1.18 20.25 12.84
N ALA A 89 -1.27 21.34 13.57
CA ALA A 89 -1.95 21.41 14.87
C ALA A 89 -3.44 21.03 14.76
N ALA A 90 -4.00 20.41 15.81
CA ALA A 90 -5.40 20.00 15.85
C ALA A 90 -5.96 20.09 17.28
N GLY A 91 -6.76 21.10 17.56
CA GLY A 91 -7.21 21.40 18.92
C GLY A 91 -6.00 21.74 19.82
N ASP A 92 -5.78 20.95 20.87
CA ASP A 92 -4.63 21.06 21.76
C ASP A 92 -3.44 20.17 21.35
N VAL A 93 -3.54 19.42 20.23
CA VAL A 93 -2.43 18.69 19.64
C VAL A 93 -1.57 19.69 18.88
N PRO A 94 -0.29 19.88 19.24
CA PRO A 94 0.58 20.83 18.56
C PRO A 94 0.96 20.34 17.17
N GLU A 95 1.37 21.29 16.31
CA GLU A 95 2.06 20.98 15.05
C GLU A 95 3.33 20.18 15.33
N ARG A 96 3.62 19.19 14.49
CA ARG A 96 4.75 18.25 14.68
C ARG A 96 5.44 17.92 13.37
N THR A 97 6.73 17.73 13.45
CA THR A 97 7.52 17.18 12.35
C THR A 97 7.35 15.65 12.27
N ARG A 98 7.78 15.06 11.15
CA ARG A 98 7.81 13.59 11.01
C ARG A 98 8.78 12.92 12.00
N GLU A 99 9.90 13.57 12.30
CA GLU A 99 10.89 13.10 13.26
C GLU A 99 10.33 13.07 14.69
N GLU A 100 9.54 14.08 15.06
CA GLU A 100 8.83 14.10 16.35
C GLU A 100 7.77 13.00 16.40
N MET A 101 7.04 12.78 15.30
CA MET A 101 6.08 11.66 15.22
C MET A 101 6.78 10.31 15.36
N ALA A 102 7.93 10.10 14.75
CA ALA A 102 8.71 8.88 14.88
C ALA A 102 9.12 8.63 16.36
N SER A 103 9.52 9.67 17.06
CA SER A 103 9.88 9.58 18.48
C SER A 103 8.68 9.26 19.38
N LEU A 104 7.49 9.76 19.03
CA LEU A 104 6.25 9.54 19.80
C LEU A 104 5.61 8.17 19.51
N ARG A 105 5.96 7.53 18.42
CA ARG A 105 5.39 6.26 17.96
C ARG A 105 6.49 5.22 17.69
N PRO A 106 7.22 4.81 18.72
CA PRO A 106 8.37 3.90 18.56
C PRO A 106 7.98 2.52 18.02
N LEU A 107 6.71 2.10 18.16
CA LEU A 107 6.21 0.86 17.57
C LEU A 107 5.90 0.99 16.08
N GLY A 108 5.75 2.20 15.57
CA GLY A 108 5.58 2.49 14.16
C GLY A 108 4.49 3.53 13.88
N TRP A 109 4.67 4.23 12.79
CA TRP A 109 3.69 5.13 12.19
C TRP A 109 3.93 5.23 10.69
N GLU A 110 2.89 5.56 9.95
CA GLU A 110 2.97 5.74 8.51
C GLU A 110 1.93 6.77 8.05
N SER A 111 2.33 7.64 7.13
CA SER A 111 1.45 8.46 6.31
C SER A 111 1.63 8.01 4.86
N ARG A 112 0.59 7.42 4.27
CA ARG A 112 0.68 6.78 2.96
C ARG A 112 -0.39 7.32 2.01
N PRO A 113 -0.08 8.37 1.25
CA PRO A 113 -0.89 8.77 0.11
C PRO A 113 -0.74 7.74 -1.02
N GLY A 114 -1.86 7.20 -1.47
CA GLY A 114 -1.95 6.29 -2.61
C GLY A 114 -2.76 6.91 -3.74
N THR A 115 -3.07 6.13 -4.77
CA THR A 115 -3.86 6.62 -5.90
C THR A 115 -5.32 6.88 -5.52
N ARG A 116 -5.94 6.02 -4.73
CA ARG A 116 -7.34 6.13 -4.32
C ARG A 116 -7.51 6.62 -2.89
N LEU A 117 -6.69 6.14 -2.00
CA LEU A 117 -6.81 6.37 -0.56
C LEU A 117 -5.57 7.07 -0.02
N VAL A 118 -5.78 7.90 0.99
CA VAL A 118 -4.74 8.32 1.93
C VAL A 118 -4.95 7.57 3.22
N ARG A 119 -3.88 7.01 3.79
CA ARG A 119 -3.93 6.27 5.05
C ARG A 119 -2.93 6.82 6.04
N PHE A 120 -3.38 6.95 7.28
CA PHE A 120 -2.54 7.28 8.42
C PHE A 120 -2.60 6.11 9.40
N THR A 121 -1.46 5.51 9.68
CA THR A 121 -1.34 4.38 10.61
C THR A 121 -0.43 4.77 11.75
N GLU A 122 -0.91 4.56 12.98
CA GLU A 122 -0.14 4.76 14.21
C GLU A 122 -0.23 3.50 15.05
N ILE A 123 0.88 2.99 15.58
CA ILE A 123 0.89 1.82 16.46
C ILE A 123 1.18 2.28 17.87
N ALA A 124 0.23 2.03 18.76
CA ALA A 124 0.27 2.41 20.16
C ALA A 124 0.34 1.18 21.05
N THR A 125 0.94 1.31 22.24
CA THR A 125 0.72 0.33 23.29
C THR A 125 -0.73 0.39 23.75
N ARG A 126 -1.25 -0.69 24.39
CA ARG A 126 -2.61 -0.68 24.93
C ARG A 126 -2.83 0.48 25.92
N ALA A 127 -1.84 0.81 26.74
CA ALA A 127 -1.92 1.93 27.68
C ALA A 127 -2.03 3.30 26.98
N GLN A 128 -1.46 3.44 25.79
CA GLN A 128 -1.49 4.69 25.02
C GLN A 128 -2.72 4.80 24.10
N LEU A 129 -3.48 3.71 23.90
CA LEU A 129 -4.55 3.62 22.89
C LEU A 129 -5.55 4.78 22.98
N ALA A 130 -6.11 5.03 24.14
CA ALA A 130 -7.11 6.10 24.32
C ALA A 130 -6.55 7.49 23.98
N GLY A 131 -5.32 7.79 24.41
CA GLY A 131 -4.66 9.07 24.11
C GLY A 131 -4.33 9.24 22.62
N VAL A 132 -3.90 8.17 21.95
CA VAL A 132 -3.63 8.21 20.50
C VAL A 132 -4.93 8.36 19.72
N LEU A 133 -5.99 7.61 20.07
CA LEU A 133 -7.31 7.77 19.46
C LEU A 133 -7.87 9.17 19.64
N GLN A 134 -7.66 9.80 20.81
CA GLN A 134 -8.05 11.19 21.03
C GLN A 134 -7.32 12.15 20.09
N GLN A 135 -6.01 11.95 19.85
CA GLN A 135 -5.26 12.76 18.88
C GLN A 135 -5.75 12.53 17.44
N VAL A 136 -6.06 11.28 17.09
CA VAL A 136 -6.65 10.94 15.77
C VAL A 136 -8.01 11.63 15.60
N ALA A 137 -8.87 11.60 16.61
CA ALA A 137 -10.18 12.25 16.60
C ALA A 137 -10.07 13.78 16.45
N LYS A 138 -9.11 14.42 17.14
CA LYS A 138 -8.86 15.86 17.00
C LYS A 138 -8.40 16.23 15.60
N ARG A 139 -7.50 15.44 14.99
CA ARG A 139 -7.10 15.64 13.59
C ARG A 139 -8.28 15.45 12.63
N LEU A 140 -9.15 14.48 12.87
CA LEU A 140 -10.35 14.27 12.06
C LEU A 140 -11.38 15.39 12.23
N ALA A 141 -11.48 15.99 13.41
CA ALA A 141 -12.34 17.15 13.65
C ALA A 141 -11.87 18.41 12.90
N GLY A 142 -10.59 18.47 12.54
CA GLY A 142 -10.02 19.53 11.72
C GLY A 142 -8.64 19.97 12.19
N VAL A 143 -7.77 20.18 11.23
CA VAL A 143 -6.42 20.68 11.44
C VAL A 143 -6.33 22.20 11.22
N GLN A 144 -5.39 22.84 11.89
CA GLN A 144 -5.12 24.26 11.82
C GLN A 144 -3.80 24.46 11.06
N VAL A 145 -3.91 24.81 9.79
CA VAL A 145 -2.74 25.06 8.94
C VAL A 145 -2.28 26.50 9.09
N THR A 146 -0.98 26.68 9.30
CA THR A 146 -0.33 28.00 9.27
C THR A 146 0.39 28.20 7.93
N GLU A 147 0.71 29.45 7.56
CA GLU A 147 1.51 29.71 6.35
C GLU A 147 2.91 29.08 6.46
N ALA A 148 3.48 29.07 7.66
CA ALA A 148 4.78 28.41 7.93
C ALA A 148 4.64 26.88 7.76
N GLY A 149 3.58 26.27 8.31
CA GLY A 149 3.30 24.84 8.18
C GLY A 149 3.05 24.43 6.73
N LEU A 150 2.31 25.22 5.96
CA LEU A 150 2.11 24.99 4.53
C LEU A 150 3.44 25.00 3.76
N LYS A 151 4.29 25.98 4.02
CA LYS A 151 5.63 26.07 3.41
C LYS A 151 6.52 24.88 3.80
N ALA A 152 6.51 24.48 5.06
CA ALA A 152 7.26 23.33 5.55
C ALA A 152 6.77 22.02 4.91
N ALA A 153 5.45 21.84 4.82
CA ALA A 153 4.84 20.68 4.17
C ALA A 153 5.23 20.59 2.68
N LEU A 154 5.21 21.70 1.93
CA LEU A 154 5.67 21.74 0.54
C LEU A 154 7.13 21.31 0.39
N VAL A 155 8.01 21.77 1.30
CA VAL A 155 9.42 21.34 1.31
C VAL A 155 9.55 19.85 1.59
N SER A 156 8.79 19.33 2.55
CA SER A 156 8.80 17.90 2.93
C SER A 156 8.37 17.01 1.76
N VAL A 157 7.22 17.29 1.14
CA VAL A 157 6.69 16.46 0.04
C VAL A 157 7.56 16.54 -1.22
N ARG A 158 8.17 17.68 -1.52
CA ARG A 158 9.16 17.82 -2.61
C ARG A 158 10.40 16.98 -2.39
N ARG A 159 10.94 17.01 -1.19
CA ARG A 159 12.09 16.18 -0.83
C ARG A 159 11.78 14.71 -1.00
N ASP A 160 10.62 14.27 -0.53
CA ASP A 160 10.19 12.88 -0.61
C ASP A 160 9.92 12.44 -2.06
N ALA A 161 9.24 13.26 -2.86
CA ALA A 161 9.03 12.99 -4.28
C ALA A 161 10.35 12.98 -5.06
N GLY A 162 11.27 13.91 -4.75
CA GLY A 162 12.61 13.94 -5.29
C GLY A 162 13.38 12.66 -4.99
N GLY A 163 13.34 12.19 -3.74
CA GLY A 163 13.96 10.92 -3.34
C GLY A 163 13.38 9.72 -4.09
N ARG A 164 12.05 9.65 -4.22
CA ARG A 164 11.37 8.57 -4.94
C ARG A 164 11.65 8.55 -6.45
N LEU A 165 11.71 9.72 -7.08
CA LEU A 165 11.81 9.84 -8.55
C LEU A 165 13.23 10.04 -9.07
N PHE A 166 14.16 10.50 -8.23
CA PHE A 166 15.52 10.84 -8.63
C PHE A 166 16.58 10.35 -7.64
N GLY A 167 16.18 9.58 -6.62
CA GLY A 167 17.08 9.05 -5.59
C GLY A 167 17.70 7.71 -5.97
N GLN A 168 17.48 6.69 -5.15
CA GLN A 168 18.06 5.37 -5.39
C GLN A 168 17.41 4.68 -6.60
N PRO A 169 18.19 3.92 -7.41
CA PRO A 169 17.67 3.22 -8.59
C PRO A 169 16.43 2.35 -8.31
N SER A 170 16.38 1.70 -7.15
CA SER A 170 15.24 0.89 -6.71
C SER A 170 13.93 1.69 -6.61
N ASP A 171 13.99 2.87 -5.98
CA ASP A 171 12.85 3.74 -5.82
C ASP A 171 12.41 4.32 -7.17
N VAL A 172 13.40 4.73 -7.98
CA VAL A 172 13.18 5.25 -9.32
C VAL A 172 12.45 4.22 -10.20
N LEU A 173 12.93 2.97 -10.21
CA LEU A 173 12.28 1.89 -10.96
C LEU A 173 10.85 1.67 -10.48
N TYR A 174 10.62 1.64 -9.18
CA TYR A 174 9.28 1.44 -8.63
C TYR A 174 8.31 2.56 -8.99
N TRP A 175 8.67 3.81 -8.65
CA TRP A 175 7.76 4.94 -8.76
C TRP A 175 7.58 5.41 -10.20
N ARG A 176 8.67 5.55 -10.96
CA ARG A 176 8.58 6.01 -12.36
C ARG A 176 7.87 5.00 -13.24
N ALA A 177 8.10 3.70 -13.08
CA ALA A 177 7.37 2.70 -13.86
C ALA A 177 5.85 2.84 -13.69
N GLY A 178 5.37 3.07 -12.46
CA GLY A 178 3.95 3.31 -12.19
C GLY A 178 3.42 4.57 -12.86
N LEU A 179 4.18 5.64 -12.86
CA LEU A 179 3.79 6.92 -13.50
C LEU A 179 3.85 6.81 -15.03
N ILE A 180 4.86 6.17 -15.59
CA ILE A 180 4.98 5.90 -17.04
C ILE A 180 3.83 5.00 -17.51
N ALA A 181 3.49 3.96 -16.74
CA ALA A 181 2.35 3.09 -17.04
C ALA A 181 1.03 3.88 -17.13
N ARG A 182 0.88 4.96 -16.36
CA ARG A 182 -0.25 5.89 -16.44
C ARG A 182 -0.13 6.90 -17.58
N GLY A 183 0.92 6.82 -18.39
CA GLY A 183 1.13 7.65 -19.57
C GLY A 183 1.73 9.01 -19.30
N LEU A 184 2.37 9.24 -18.15
CA LEU A 184 3.06 10.50 -17.87
C LEU A 184 4.31 10.63 -18.73
N SER A 185 4.47 11.80 -19.37
CA SER A 185 5.72 12.19 -20.04
C SER A 185 6.82 12.57 -19.06
N ASP A 186 8.06 12.64 -19.51
CA ASP A 186 9.19 13.04 -18.68
C ASP A 186 8.99 14.47 -18.10
N GLU A 187 8.41 15.38 -18.88
CA GLU A 187 8.05 16.72 -18.40
C GLU A 187 7.00 16.68 -17.29
N GLN A 188 5.99 15.82 -17.42
CA GLN A 188 4.98 15.62 -16.38
C GLN A 188 5.56 14.99 -15.11
N LEU A 189 6.53 14.07 -15.26
CA LEU A 189 7.28 13.51 -14.13
C LEU A 189 8.06 14.58 -13.37
N LEU A 190 8.71 15.49 -14.11
CA LEU A 190 9.43 16.64 -13.51
C LEU A 190 8.47 17.60 -12.79
N ARG A 191 7.33 17.91 -13.41
CA ARG A 191 6.31 18.75 -12.77
C ARG A 191 5.72 18.11 -11.52
N TYR A 192 5.46 16.82 -11.56
CA TYR A 192 5.01 16.07 -10.39
C TYR A 192 6.04 16.13 -9.25
N ALA A 193 7.32 15.88 -9.54
CA ALA A 193 8.39 15.91 -8.54
C ALA A 193 8.65 17.30 -7.94
N SER A 194 8.47 18.36 -8.75
CA SER A 194 8.68 19.75 -8.32
C SER A 194 7.48 20.36 -7.60
N PHE A 195 6.29 19.76 -7.73
CA PHE A 195 5.04 20.31 -7.20
C PHE A 195 4.77 21.77 -7.66
N GLN A 196 5.19 22.12 -8.88
CA GLN A 196 5.05 23.50 -9.41
C GLN A 196 3.61 24.01 -9.41
N GLY A 197 2.63 23.13 -9.66
CA GLY A 197 1.21 23.49 -9.63
C GLY A 197 0.69 23.89 -8.25
N LEU A 198 1.49 23.68 -7.19
CA LEU A 198 1.09 23.95 -5.81
C LEU A 198 1.79 25.17 -5.20
N ASP A 199 2.73 25.81 -5.90
CA ASP A 199 3.53 26.93 -5.38
C ASP A 199 2.69 28.17 -5.00
N LYS A 200 1.56 28.34 -5.64
CA LYS A 200 0.67 29.48 -5.43
C LYS A 200 -0.46 29.22 -4.44
N LEU A 201 -0.52 28.02 -3.86
CA LEU A 201 -1.53 27.69 -2.88
C LEU A 201 -1.28 28.45 -1.57
N THR A 202 -2.32 28.99 -1.02
CA THR A 202 -2.37 29.64 0.28
C THR A 202 -3.14 28.80 1.28
N VAL A 203 -3.05 29.13 2.57
CA VAL A 203 -3.87 28.48 3.60
C VAL A 203 -5.36 28.59 3.30
N LYS A 204 -5.80 29.69 2.69
CA LYS A 204 -7.22 29.86 2.29
C LYS A 204 -7.66 28.87 1.22
N ASP A 205 -6.73 28.40 0.37
CA ASP A 205 -7.02 27.42 -0.67
C ASP A 205 -7.04 25.99 -0.08
N VAL A 206 -6.04 25.64 0.76
CA VAL A 206 -5.91 24.27 1.26
C VAL A 206 -6.87 23.92 2.38
N ALA A 207 -7.27 24.87 3.23
CA ALA A 207 -8.12 24.59 4.38
C ALA A 207 -9.52 24.05 4.00
N PRO A 208 -10.22 24.57 2.97
CA PRO A 208 -11.47 23.95 2.49
C PRO A 208 -11.26 22.56 1.92
N MET A 209 -10.13 22.33 1.21
CA MET A 209 -9.82 21.02 0.61
C MET A 209 -9.57 19.97 1.70
N LEU A 210 -8.83 20.32 2.77
CA LEU A 210 -8.64 19.46 3.94
C LEU A 210 -9.98 19.06 4.54
N ARG A 211 -10.86 20.02 4.83
CA ARG A 211 -12.19 19.73 5.39
C ARG A 211 -13.07 18.87 4.49
N ALA A 212 -12.97 19.05 3.16
CA ALA A 212 -13.76 18.25 2.22
C ALA A 212 -13.26 16.80 2.12
N ARG A 213 -11.96 16.60 2.15
CA ARG A 213 -11.35 15.27 1.95
C ARG A 213 -11.22 14.47 3.24
N PHE A 214 -10.84 15.11 4.36
CA PHE A 214 -10.52 14.47 5.62
C PHE A 214 -11.64 14.69 6.66
N GLN A 215 -12.79 14.06 6.44
CA GLN A 215 -13.98 14.16 7.27
C GLN A 215 -14.62 12.76 7.48
N PRO A 216 -15.42 12.55 8.56
CA PRO A 216 -15.93 11.25 8.96
C PRO A 216 -16.63 10.46 7.84
N GLY A 217 -17.54 11.08 7.08
CA GLY A 217 -18.30 10.40 6.03
C GLY A 217 -17.43 9.92 4.85
N ASN A 218 -16.19 10.42 4.75
CA ASN A 218 -15.21 10.01 3.76
C ASN A 218 -14.11 9.12 4.34
N ALA A 219 -14.28 8.62 5.57
CA ALA A 219 -13.25 7.96 6.35
C ALA A 219 -13.64 6.55 6.82
N SER A 220 -12.63 5.72 7.05
CA SER A 220 -12.73 4.49 7.81
C SER A 220 -11.63 4.44 8.87
N LEU A 221 -12.03 4.12 10.10
CA LEU A 221 -11.15 3.85 11.24
C LEU A 221 -11.03 2.35 11.44
N ALA A 222 -9.82 1.82 11.46
CA ALA A 222 -9.57 0.42 11.78
C ALA A 222 -8.60 0.28 12.95
N LEU A 223 -8.92 -0.62 13.88
CA LEU A 223 -8.06 -1.00 15.01
C LEU A 223 -7.74 -2.49 14.92
N ALA A 224 -6.46 -2.85 15.02
CA ALA A 224 -6.02 -4.25 15.06
C ALA A 224 -4.95 -4.42 16.14
N GLY A 225 -5.17 -5.32 17.11
CA GLY A 225 -4.23 -5.56 18.19
C GLY A 225 -4.87 -6.02 19.48
N ASP A 226 -4.14 -5.91 20.61
CA ASP A 226 -4.64 -6.32 21.92
C ASP A 226 -5.64 -5.32 22.48
N LEU A 227 -6.91 -5.63 22.29
CA LEU A 227 -8.06 -4.84 22.79
C LEU A 227 -8.63 -5.41 24.10
N THR A 228 -7.90 -6.29 24.82
CA THR A 228 -8.35 -6.89 26.06
C THR A 228 -8.75 -5.83 27.09
N GLY A 229 -9.98 -5.91 27.59
CA GLY A 229 -10.50 -4.99 28.61
C GLY A 229 -10.84 -3.59 28.12
N VAL A 230 -10.82 -3.35 26.80
CA VAL A 230 -11.21 -2.07 26.20
C VAL A 230 -12.63 -2.19 25.63
N ASP A 231 -13.55 -1.37 26.10
CA ASP A 231 -14.82 -1.16 25.41
C ASP A 231 -14.61 -0.21 24.23
N VAL A 232 -14.29 -0.82 23.08
CA VAL A 232 -13.93 -0.07 21.87
C VAL A 232 -15.12 0.71 21.33
N HIS A 233 -16.34 0.17 21.42
CA HIS A 233 -17.54 0.88 20.96
C HIS A 233 -17.77 2.16 21.77
N ALA A 234 -17.74 2.07 23.09
CA ALA A 234 -17.90 3.24 23.95
C ALA A 234 -16.77 4.26 23.74
N LEU A 235 -15.53 3.80 23.62
CA LEU A 235 -14.36 4.66 23.41
C LEU A 235 -14.45 5.41 22.07
N VAL A 236 -14.77 4.71 20.99
CA VAL A 236 -14.91 5.31 19.66
C VAL A 236 -16.09 6.26 19.61
N ALA A 237 -17.26 5.88 20.17
CA ALA A 237 -18.41 6.76 20.24
C ALA A 237 -18.11 8.06 21.01
N ALA A 238 -17.47 7.96 22.17
CA ALA A 238 -17.12 9.12 22.99
C ALA A 238 -16.20 10.12 22.26
N LEU A 239 -15.29 9.62 21.43
CA LEU A 239 -14.29 10.44 20.75
C LEU A 239 -14.74 10.96 19.38
N PHE A 240 -15.54 10.20 18.63
CA PHE A 240 -15.81 10.46 17.22
C PHE A 240 -17.25 10.84 16.88
N ASP A 241 -18.27 10.46 17.68
CA ASP A 241 -19.68 10.70 17.32
C ASP A 241 -20.03 12.18 17.12
N LYS A 242 -19.39 13.06 17.87
CA LYS A 242 -19.68 14.51 17.85
C LYS A 242 -18.92 15.24 16.71
N ILE A 243 -18.05 14.58 16.00
CA ILE A 243 -17.33 15.19 14.86
C ILE A 243 -18.33 15.32 13.72
N PRO A 244 -18.54 16.52 13.15
CA PRO A 244 -19.47 16.71 12.04
C PRO A 244 -19.04 15.89 10.82
N GLY A 245 -19.98 15.14 10.23
CA GLY A 245 -19.78 14.40 9.01
C GLY A 245 -20.37 15.13 7.81
N ALA A 246 -19.84 14.85 6.63
CA ALA A 246 -20.39 15.26 5.34
C ALA A 246 -20.50 14.01 4.43
N PRO A 247 -21.27 14.06 3.33
CA PRO A 247 -21.35 12.95 2.40
C PRO A 247 -19.97 12.48 1.91
N ALA A 248 -19.81 11.17 1.73
CA ALA A 248 -18.59 10.62 1.18
C ALA A 248 -18.31 11.15 -0.23
N MET A 249 -17.05 11.35 -0.55
CA MET A 249 -16.64 11.64 -1.93
C MET A 249 -16.99 10.45 -2.84
N PRO A 250 -17.50 10.69 -4.06
CA PRO A 250 -17.77 9.61 -5.00
C PRO A 250 -16.46 8.94 -5.42
N ASP A 251 -16.49 7.63 -5.64
CA ASP A 251 -15.35 6.88 -6.20
C ASP A 251 -15.30 7.10 -7.71
N THR A 252 -14.65 8.18 -8.12
CA THR A 252 -14.47 8.58 -9.53
C THR A 252 -13.09 8.26 -10.07
N VAL A 253 -12.23 7.61 -9.27
CA VAL A 253 -10.85 7.34 -9.68
C VAL A 253 -10.81 6.20 -10.68
N HIS A 254 -10.46 6.54 -11.91
CA HIS A 254 -10.12 5.58 -12.96
C HIS A 254 -8.62 5.63 -13.22
N VAL A 255 -7.96 4.49 -13.05
CA VAL A 255 -6.55 4.32 -13.42
C VAL A 255 -6.51 3.70 -14.81
N ALA A 256 -6.25 4.53 -15.80
CA ALA A 256 -6.00 4.04 -17.16
C ALA A 256 -4.49 3.80 -17.31
N LEU A 257 -4.12 2.60 -17.71
CA LEU A 257 -2.74 2.26 -18.02
C LEU A 257 -2.58 2.28 -19.55
N ARG A 258 -1.44 2.78 -20.02
CA ARG A 258 -1.19 2.99 -21.46
C ARG A 258 -0.03 2.15 -21.97
N GLY A 259 0.67 1.48 -21.07
CA GLY A 259 1.91 0.80 -21.42
C GLY A 259 3.02 1.77 -21.83
N GLY A 260 4.15 1.24 -22.19
CA GLY A 260 5.25 2.04 -22.75
C GLY A 260 6.61 1.45 -22.45
N LYS A 261 7.60 1.92 -23.22
CA LYS A 261 9.00 1.53 -23.07
C LYS A 261 9.84 2.78 -22.87
N ARG A 262 10.75 2.75 -21.89
CA ARG A 262 11.68 3.85 -21.61
C ARG A 262 13.06 3.30 -21.31
N VAL A 263 14.07 4.01 -21.80
CA VAL A 263 15.48 3.87 -21.40
C VAL A 263 15.92 5.19 -20.80
N MET A 264 16.61 5.12 -19.67
CA MET A 264 17.08 6.31 -18.99
C MET A 264 18.54 6.13 -18.55
N PRO A 265 19.46 7.02 -18.98
CA PRO A 265 20.78 7.06 -18.39
C PRO A 265 20.69 7.47 -16.92
N TRP A 266 21.42 6.76 -16.07
CA TRP A 266 21.39 6.99 -14.62
C TRP A 266 22.81 7.12 -14.08
N LYS A 267 23.09 8.25 -13.42
CA LYS A 267 24.38 8.52 -12.83
C LYS A 267 24.68 7.51 -11.71
N ASP A 268 25.93 7.14 -11.57
CA ASP A 268 26.44 6.25 -10.51
C ASP A 268 25.83 4.82 -10.53
N LEU A 269 25.24 4.40 -11.66
CA LEU A 269 24.78 3.03 -11.86
C LEU A 269 25.93 2.17 -12.38
N ALA A 270 26.31 1.12 -11.64
CA ALA A 270 27.42 0.24 -12.02
C ALA A 270 27.06 -0.73 -13.17
N ALA A 271 25.79 -1.11 -13.28
CA ALA A 271 25.26 -2.01 -14.30
C ALA A 271 23.79 -1.66 -14.58
N PRO A 272 23.26 -1.98 -15.78
CA PRO A 272 21.86 -1.74 -16.11
C PRO A 272 20.93 -2.40 -15.09
N ALA A 273 19.81 -1.73 -14.80
CA ALA A 273 18.76 -2.24 -13.93
C ALA A 273 17.39 -1.93 -14.55
N GLY A 274 16.42 -2.83 -14.39
CA GLY A 274 15.15 -2.63 -15.05
C GLY A 274 13.95 -3.15 -14.28
N VAL A 275 12.77 -2.69 -14.70
CA VAL A 275 11.47 -3.13 -14.20
C VAL A 275 10.51 -3.34 -15.36
N ILE A 276 9.68 -4.36 -15.23
CA ILE A 276 8.47 -4.53 -16.03
C ILE A 276 7.30 -4.33 -15.08
N ALA A 277 6.51 -3.29 -15.33
CA ALA A 277 5.22 -3.10 -14.69
C ALA A 277 4.14 -3.67 -15.60
N VAL A 278 3.40 -4.65 -15.12
CA VAL A 278 2.35 -5.34 -15.87
C VAL A 278 1.01 -4.90 -15.33
N GLU A 279 0.12 -4.46 -16.20
CA GLU A 279 -1.27 -4.20 -15.87
C GLU A 279 -1.96 -5.50 -15.43
N SER A 280 -2.64 -5.49 -14.29
CA SER A 280 -3.52 -6.58 -13.88
C SER A 280 -4.91 -6.43 -14.51
N PRO A 281 -5.72 -7.50 -14.58
CA PRO A 281 -7.16 -7.35 -14.81
C PRO A 281 -7.75 -6.38 -13.79
N ALA A 282 -8.82 -5.67 -14.15
CA ALA A 282 -9.50 -4.80 -13.20
C ALA A 282 -9.95 -5.61 -11.96
N LEU A 283 -9.83 -5.03 -10.77
CA LEU A 283 -10.23 -5.72 -9.52
C LEU A 283 -11.69 -6.22 -9.54
N SER A 284 -12.57 -5.54 -10.28
CA SER A 284 -13.97 -5.95 -10.49
C SER A 284 -14.13 -7.09 -11.51
N ASP A 285 -13.09 -7.40 -12.29
CA ASP A 285 -13.12 -8.51 -13.24
C ASP A 285 -13.29 -9.85 -12.50
N SER A 286 -14.12 -10.71 -13.04
CA SER A 286 -14.33 -12.05 -12.50
C SER A 286 -13.08 -12.92 -12.53
N LEU A 287 -12.13 -12.63 -13.40
CA LEU A 287 -10.86 -13.34 -13.58
C LEU A 287 -9.73 -12.78 -12.68
N HIS A 288 -9.89 -11.59 -12.09
CA HIS A 288 -8.86 -11.04 -11.21
C HIS A 288 -8.49 -11.98 -10.04
N PRO A 289 -9.41 -12.68 -9.36
CA PRO A 289 -9.03 -13.64 -8.33
C PRO A 289 -8.17 -14.80 -8.85
N ALA A 290 -8.39 -15.23 -10.10
CA ALA A 290 -7.56 -16.26 -10.74
C ALA A 290 -6.16 -15.73 -11.08
N PHE A 291 -6.10 -14.52 -11.63
CA PHE A 291 -4.85 -13.81 -11.89
C PHE A 291 -4.03 -13.64 -10.59
N TYR A 292 -4.68 -13.14 -9.53
CA TYR A 292 -4.05 -12.91 -8.24
C TYR A 292 -3.53 -14.20 -7.62
N LEU A 293 -4.30 -15.29 -7.69
CA LEU A 293 -3.85 -16.60 -7.23
C LEU A 293 -2.64 -17.11 -8.03
N GLY A 294 -2.72 -17.03 -9.36
CA GLY A 294 -1.62 -17.41 -10.26
C GLY A 294 -0.34 -16.64 -9.95
N MET A 295 -0.46 -15.33 -9.74
CA MET A 295 0.64 -14.45 -9.38
C MET A 295 1.29 -14.85 -8.04
N LEU A 296 0.50 -15.11 -7.00
CA LEU A 296 1.03 -15.46 -5.68
C LEU A 296 1.70 -16.85 -5.64
N VAL A 297 1.24 -17.74 -6.50
CA VAL A 297 1.84 -19.08 -6.63
C VAL A 297 3.10 -19.05 -7.49
N THR A 298 3.08 -18.26 -8.54
CA THR A 298 4.16 -18.22 -9.57
C THR A 298 5.26 -17.22 -9.24
N GLY A 299 4.90 -16.08 -8.67
CA GLY A 299 5.85 -15.01 -8.39
C GLY A 299 7.08 -15.45 -7.57
N PRO A 300 6.92 -16.21 -6.47
CA PRO A 300 8.06 -16.76 -5.75
C PRO A 300 8.96 -17.68 -6.59
N GLY A 301 8.38 -18.57 -7.40
CA GLY A 301 9.13 -19.47 -8.27
C GLY A 301 9.94 -18.72 -9.35
N VAL A 302 9.39 -17.65 -9.93
CA VAL A 302 10.13 -16.78 -10.85
C VAL A 302 11.33 -16.14 -10.16
N ILE A 303 11.16 -15.70 -8.92
CA ILE A 303 12.25 -15.11 -8.12
C ILE A 303 13.36 -16.12 -7.85
N ASP A 304 13.00 -17.32 -7.43
CA ASP A 304 13.96 -18.37 -7.08
C ASP A 304 14.75 -18.84 -8.29
N SER A 305 14.12 -18.87 -9.47
CA SER A 305 14.78 -19.27 -10.71
C SER A 305 15.86 -18.27 -11.19
N TRP A 306 15.79 -17.01 -10.79
CA TRP A 306 16.81 -16.02 -11.11
C TRP A 306 18.11 -16.15 -10.31
N GLY A 307 18.13 -17.02 -9.28
CA GLY A 307 19.32 -17.33 -8.47
C GLY A 307 19.91 -16.12 -7.74
N THR A 308 21.12 -16.30 -7.20
CA THR A 308 21.87 -15.25 -6.45
C THR A 308 22.67 -14.30 -7.36
N ALA A 309 22.64 -14.49 -8.67
CA ALA A 309 23.48 -13.74 -9.62
C ALA A 309 23.05 -12.28 -9.88
N ALA A 310 21.84 -11.89 -9.43
CA ALA A 310 21.42 -10.50 -9.54
C ALA A 310 21.75 -9.73 -8.26
N PRO A 311 22.31 -8.51 -8.34
CA PRO A 311 22.52 -7.69 -7.17
C PRO A 311 21.21 -7.48 -6.41
N PRO A 312 21.22 -7.45 -5.07
CA PRO A 312 20.01 -7.34 -4.24
C PRO A 312 19.47 -5.90 -4.22
N LEU A 313 19.27 -5.30 -5.40
CA LEU A 313 18.82 -3.92 -5.49
C LEU A 313 17.36 -3.74 -5.11
N VAL A 314 16.52 -4.76 -5.33
CA VAL A 314 15.06 -4.66 -5.06
C VAL A 314 14.48 -6.04 -4.78
N SER A 315 13.38 -6.12 -4.05
CA SER A 315 12.47 -7.26 -4.08
C SER A 315 12.09 -7.56 -5.53
N ARG A 316 12.41 -8.75 -6.02
CA ARG A 316 12.30 -9.10 -7.45
C ARG A 316 10.89 -9.12 -7.99
N PHE A 317 9.93 -8.95 -7.11
CA PHE A 317 8.50 -8.92 -7.39
C PHE A 317 7.77 -8.02 -6.39
N GLN A 318 6.87 -7.15 -6.88
CA GLN A 318 6.06 -6.28 -6.04
C GLN A 318 4.62 -6.19 -6.55
N TYR A 319 3.69 -6.36 -5.64
CA TYR A 319 2.26 -6.14 -5.86
C TYR A 319 1.57 -5.77 -4.56
N SER A 320 0.60 -4.88 -4.61
CA SER A 320 -0.23 -4.52 -3.47
C SER A 320 -1.70 -4.46 -3.85
N LEU A 321 -2.48 -5.41 -3.33
CA LEU A 321 -3.93 -5.49 -3.58
C LEU A 321 -4.70 -4.26 -3.07
N PHE A 322 -4.18 -3.59 -2.03
CA PHE A 322 -4.86 -2.46 -1.40
C PHE A 322 -4.31 -1.09 -1.76
N ASP A 323 -3.14 -1.03 -2.38
CA ASP A 323 -2.50 0.24 -2.75
C ASP A 323 -2.62 0.50 -4.25
N GLU A 324 -2.17 -0.44 -5.05
CA GLU A 324 -2.08 -0.31 -6.49
C GLU A 324 -2.33 -1.67 -7.14
N PRO A 325 -3.58 -2.17 -7.05
CA PRO A 325 -3.92 -3.48 -7.57
C PRO A 325 -3.86 -3.56 -9.10
N GLU A 326 -3.72 -2.41 -9.75
CA GLU A 326 -3.63 -2.32 -11.19
C GLU A 326 -2.27 -2.70 -11.75
N LEU A 327 -1.20 -2.71 -10.91
CA LEU A 327 0.17 -2.95 -11.37
C LEU A 327 0.91 -4.03 -10.58
N VAL A 328 1.43 -5.00 -11.31
CA VAL A 328 2.43 -5.97 -10.84
C VAL A 328 3.79 -5.57 -11.37
N ARG A 329 4.82 -5.57 -10.54
CA ARG A 329 6.18 -5.21 -10.94
C ARG A 329 7.12 -6.39 -10.82
N PHE A 330 7.86 -6.66 -11.89
CA PHE A 330 8.92 -7.66 -11.95
C PHE A 330 10.26 -6.97 -12.22
N TYR A 331 11.30 -7.41 -11.54
CA TYR A 331 12.66 -6.87 -11.65
C TYR A 331 13.58 -7.98 -12.14
N PRO A 332 13.58 -8.27 -13.45
CA PRO A 332 14.41 -9.31 -14.01
C PRO A 332 15.90 -8.96 -13.91
N PRO A 333 16.79 -9.96 -13.92
CA PRO A 333 18.21 -9.72 -14.10
C PRO A 333 18.47 -9.08 -15.46
N VAL A 334 19.37 -8.11 -15.51
CA VAL A 334 19.69 -7.36 -16.73
C VAL A 334 21.15 -7.62 -17.07
N ARG A 335 21.43 -7.92 -18.36
CA ARG A 335 22.81 -8.07 -18.84
C ARG A 335 23.56 -6.74 -18.79
N ALA A 336 24.87 -6.80 -18.54
CA ALA A 336 25.70 -5.61 -18.38
C ALA A 336 25.77 -4.71 -19.63
N ASP A 337 25.52 -5.28 -20.80
CA ASP A 337 25.51 -4.60 -22.09
C ASP A 337 24.10 -4.20 -22.60
N ALA A 338 23.08 -4.35 -21.76
CA ALA A 338 21.71 -4.08 -22.15
C ALA A 338 21.46 -2.58 -22.37
N THR A 339 20.98 -2.25 -23.56
CA THR A 339 20.58 -0.89 -23.96
C THR A 339 19.14 -0.81 -24.45
N ASP A 340 18.51 -1.97 -24.69
CA ASP A 340 17.13 -2.10 -25.18
C ASP A 340 16.23 -2.62 -24.05
N PRO A 341 15.10 -1.94 -23.72
CA PRO A 341 14.17 -2.39 -22.69
C PRO A 341 13.48 -3.72 -23.04
N ASP A 342 13.50 -4.18 -24.30
CA ASP A 342 12.90 -5.45 -24.70
C ASP A 342 13.62 -6.67 -24.12
N VAL A 343 14.87 -6.53 -23.70
CA VAL A 343 15.59 -7.58 -22.98
C VAL A 343 14.90 -7.95 -21.66
N LEU A 344 14.19 -7.00 -21.03
CA LEU A 344 13.45 -7.24 -19.80
C LEU A 344 12.25 -8.17 -20.05
N ALA A 345 11.49 -7.90 -21.11
CA ALA A 345 10.34 -8.72 -21.49
C ALA A 345 10.78 -10.15 -21.87
N GLY A 346 11.89 -10.28 -22.59
CA GLY A 346 12.50 -11.57 -22.93
C GLY A 346 12.90 -12.36 -21.67
N ALA A 347 13.61 -11.72 -20.74
CA ALA A 347 14.02 -12.35 -19.49
C ALA A 347 12.81 -12.79 -18.62
N LEU A 348 11.75 -12.00 -18.56
CA LEU A 348 10.52 -12.39 -17.86
C LEU A 348 9.86 -13.57 -18.55
N TYR A 349 9.75 -13.55 -19.89
CA TYR A 349 9.12 -14.62 -20.67
C TYR A 349 9.87 -15.96 -20.49
N GLU A 350 11.19 -15.96 -20.57
CA GLU A 350 12.02 -17.16 -20.34
C GLU A 350 11.74 -17.76 -18.95
N GLN A 351 11.68 -16.93 -17.92
CA GLN A 351 11.44 -17.42 -16.57
C GLN A 351 10.00 -17.94 -16.40
N LEU A 352 9.04 -17.29 -17.01
CA LEU A 352 7.66 -17.78 -17.01
C LEU A 352 7.53 -19.15 -17.70
N GLN A 353 8.29 -19.42 -18.76
CA GLN A 353 8.32 -20.74 -19.42
C GLN A 353 8.85 -21.81 -18.47
N VAL A 354 9.94 -21.52 -17.72
CA VAL A 354 10.52 -22.45 -16.77
C VAL A 354 9.54 -22.79 -15.64
N VAL A 355 8.88 -21.79 -15.07
CA VAL A 355 7.95 -21.98 -13.95
C VAL A 355 6.61 -22.53 -14.42
N GLY A 356 6.16 -22.18 -15.63
CA GLY A 356 4.89 -22.60 -16.21
C GLY A 356 4.76 -24.09 -16.45
N GLY A 357 5.88 -24.77 -16.66
CA GLY A 357 5.93 -26.23 -16.77
C GLY A 357 5.88 -26.98 -15.44
N GLN A 358 5.99 -26.28 -14.31
CA GLN A 358 5.99 -26.92 -12.98
C GLN A 358 4.56 -27.12 -12.48
N MET A 359 4.27 -28.31 -12.00
CA MET A 359 3.00 -28.58 -11.29
C MET A 359 3.04 -27.90 -9.94
N VAL A 360 2.05 -27.06 -9.65
CA VAL A 360 1.91 -26.47 -8.32
C VAL A 360 1.40 -27.51 -7.34
N ASP A 361 2.16 -27.73 -6.27
CA ASP A 361 1.74 -28.62 -5.20
C ASP A 361 0.45 -28.08 -4.55
N LYS A 362 -0.48 -28.99 -4.27
CA LYS A 362 -1.74 -28.68 -3.59
C LYS A 362 -1.49 -28.01 -2.24
N THR A 363 -0.44 -28.39 -1.53
CA THR A 363 -0.06 -27.82 -0.22
C THR A 363 0.32 -26.35 -0.34
N VAL A 364 1.10 -26.01 -1.38
CA VAL A 364 1.47 -24.61 -1.71
C VAL A 364 0.21 -23.81 -2.01
N LEU A 365 -0.67 -24.33 -2.87
CA LEU A 365 -1.92 -23.69 -3.23
C LEU A 365 -2.82 -23.43 -2.02
N ASP A 366 -3.01 -24.42 -1.17
CA ASP A 366 -3.82 -24.31 0.03
C ASP A 366 -3.18 -23.35 1.05
N GLY A 367 -1.84 -23.31 1.13
CA GLY A 367 -1.09 -22.33 1.91
C GLY A 367 -1.35 -20.89 1.45
N VAL A 368 -1.24 -20.64 0.15
CA VAL A 368 -1.52 -19.32 -0.45
C VAL A 368 -2.99 -18.91 -0.22
N ARG A 369 -3.93 -19.82 -0.41
CA ARG A 369 -5.35 -19.55 -0.17
C ARG A 369 -5.62 -19.19 1.30
N ARG A 370 -5.01 -19.89 2.25
CA ARG A 370 -5.11 -19.54 3.67
C ARG A 370 -4.52 -18.17 3.95
N SER A 371 -3.32 -17.89 3.42
CA SER A 371 -2.63 -16.61 3.63
C SER A 371 -3.41 -15.40 3.11
N VAL A 372 -4.09 -15.54 1.96
CA VAL A 372 -4.93 -14.46 1.42
C VAL A 372 -6.26 -14.36 2.16
N SER A 373 -6.81 -15.48 2.62
CA SER A 373 -8.08 -15.49 3.34
C SER A 373 -8.02 -14.65 4.62
N TRP A 374 -6.90 -14.67 5.36
CA TRP A 374 -6.77 -13.80 6.52
C TRP A 374 -6.54 -12.32 6.14
N LEU A 375 -5.80 -12.05 5.07
CA LEU A 375 -5.56 -10.69 4.59
C LEU A 375 -6.86 -10.02 4.11
N LEU A 376 -7.74 -10.79 3.49
CA LEU A 376 -9.06 -10.36 3.05
C LEU A 376 -10.15 -10.45 4.16
N GLY A 377 -9.85 -11.06 5.30
CA GLY A 377 -10.33 -10.54 6.52
C GLY A 377 -11.43 -11.12 7.31
N ASP A 378 -11.74 -12.36 7.30
CA ASP A 378 -12.81 -12.78 8.22
C ASP A 378 -12.31 -13.73 9.33
N VAL A 379 -11.22 -14.43 9.08
CA VAL A 379 -10.67 -15.40 10.05
C VAL A 379 -9.15 -15.37 9.99
N ILE A 380 -8.52 -15.04 11.10
CA ILE A 380 -7.05 -15.09 11.21
C ILE A 380 -6.65 -16.48 11.72
N PRO A 381 -5.84 -17.23 10.96
CA PRO A 381 -5.27 -18.51 11.43
C PRO A 381 -4.39 -18.33 12.68
N ILE A 382 -4.38 -19.34 13.55
CA ILE A 382 -3.61 -19.29 14.82
C ILE A 382 -2.12 -19.02 14.60
N GLU A 383 -1.55 -19.50 13.50
CA GLU A 383 -0.14 -19.31 13.13
C GLU A 383 0.15 -17.84 12.84
N ILE A 384 -0.79 -17.16 12.15
CA ILE A 384 -0.71 -15.73 11.87
C ILE A 384 -0.90 -14.94 13.17
N MET A 385 -1.86 -15.32 14.01
CA MET A 385 -2.07 -14.73 15.34
C MET A 385 -0.79 -14.79 16.18
N THR A 386 -0.13 -15.94 16.21
CA THR A 386 1.12 -16.13 16.95
C THR A 386 2.21 -15.19 16.44
N ARG A 387 2.31 -15.01 15.15
CA ARG A 387 3.28 -14.10 14.55
C ARG A 387 2.96 -12.62 14.82
N LEU A 388 1.71 -12.22 14.76
CA LEU A 388 1.28 -10.86 15.07
C LEU A 388 1.55 -10.45 16.53
N ARG A 389 1.72 -11.41 17.42
CA ARG A 389 2.15 -11.17 18.81
C ARG A 389 3.58 -10.64 18.94
N THR A 390 4.38 -10.76 17.91
CA THR A 390 5.79 -10.33 17.90
C THR A 390 6.12 -9.32 16.80
N ASP A 391 5.18 -9.06 15.89
CA ASP A 391 5.40 -8.17 14.73
C ASP A 391 4.38 -7.01 14.71
N PRO A 392 4.75 -5.83 15.24
CA PRO A 392 3.91 -4.64 15.15
C PRO A 392 3.59 -4.22 13.71
N GLY A 393 4.51 -4.45 12.77
CA GLY A 393 4.30 -4.13 11.35
C GLY A 393 3.18 -4.96 10.71
N GLY A 394 3.02 -6.21 11.16
CA GLY A 394 1.90 -7.07 10.76
C GLY A 394 0.55 -6.53 11.21
N LEU A 395 0.47 -5.92 12.40
CA LEU A 395 -0.74 -5.24 12.88
C LEU A 395 -1.10 -4.05 11.99
N GLY A 396 -0.09 -3.28 11.54
CA GLY A 396 -0.25 -2.19 10.58
C GLY A 396 -0.85 -2.67 9.26
N THR A 397 -0.35 -3.79 8.74
CA THR A 397 -0.89 -4.42 7.52
C THR A 397 -2.36 -4.81 7.67
N LEU A 398 -2.73 -5.39 8.82
CA LEU A 398 -4.12 -5.75 9.11
C LEU A 398 -5.05 -4.54 9.16
N SER A 399 -4.72 -3.54 9.98
CA SER A 399 -5.57 -2.36 10.13
C SER A 399 -5.70 -1.60 8.81
N ASN A 400 -4.62 -1.51 8.01
CA ASN A 400 -4.64 -0.96 6.66
C ASN A 400 -5.59 -1.72 5.74
N GLY A 401 -5.54 -3.04 5.76
CA GLY A 401 -6.44 -3.90 4.98
C GLY A 401 -7.90 -3.71 5.36
N LEU A 402 -8.20 -3.70 6.66
CA LEU A 402 -9.55 -3.49 7.21
C LEU A 402 -10.12 -2.12 6.80
N ALA A 403 -9.34 -1.04 7.00
CA ALA A 403 -9.75 0.31 6.66
C ALA A 403 -9.97 0.47 5.14
N THR A 404 -9.07 -0.07 4.32
CA THR A 404 -9.17 -0.01 2.86
C THR A 404 -10.42 -0.73 2.36
N ARG A 405 -10.70 -1.92 2.86
CA ARG A 405 -11.87 -2.71 2.47
C ARG A 405 -13.19 -1.99 2.77
N ALA A 406 -13.28 -1.33 3.91
CA ALA A 406 -14.46 -0.57 4.29
C ALA A 406 -14.77 0.57 3.30
N LEU A 407 -13.74 1.31 2.91
CA LEU A 407 -13.90 2.43 1.98
C LEU A 407 -13.95 2.02 0.52
N TRP A 408 -13.18 1.02 0.12
CA TRP A 408 -13.04 0.65 -1.27
C TRP A 408 -13.78 -0.64 -1.57
N LYS A 409 -14.81 -0.56 -2.41
CA LYS A 409 -15.70 -1.65 -2.84
C LYS A 409 -16.64 -2.20 -1.76
N GLY A 410 -16.39 -2.01 -0.47
CA GLY A 410 -17.24 -2.48 0.64
C GLY A 410 -17.23 -4.00 0.87
N ASP A 411 -17.80 -4.43 1.98
CA ASP A 411 -17.71 -5.82 2.47
C ASP A 411 -18.35 -6.85 1.52
N ALA A 412 -19.47 -6.52 0.89
CA ALA A 412 -20.16 -7.45 -0.03
C ALA A 412 -19.30 -7.81 -1.25
N PHE A 413 -18.57 -6.83 -1.78
CA PHE A 413 -17.61 -7.05 -2.85
C PHE A 413 -16.49 -7.98 -2.38
N TRP A 414 -15.86 -7.68 -1.24
CA TRP A 414 -14.73 -8.45 -0.74
C TRP A 414 -15.10 -9.86 -0.33
N ALA A 415 -16.29 -10.08 0.24
CA ALA A 415 -16.81 -11.41 0.53
C ALA A 415 -17.00 -12.23 -0.77
N THR A 416 -17.51 -11.59 -1.83
CA THR A 416 -17.66 -12.24 -3.14
C THR A 416 -16.31 -12.54 -3.77
N TYR A 417 -15.37 -11.58 -3.70
CA TYR A 417 -14.00 -11.74 -4.19
C TYR A 417 -13.31 -12.93 -3.49
N LEU A 418 -13.36 -12.97 -2.15
CA LEU A 418 -12.76 -14.05 -1.37
C LEU A 418 -13.36 -15.43 -1.69
N ARG A 419 -14.69 -15.51 -1.83
CA ARG A 419 -15.35 -16.75 -2.26
C ARG A 419 -14.83 -17.20 -3.62
N ARG A 420 -14.73 -16.31 -4.61
CA ARG A 420 -14.16 -16.61 -5.93
C ARG A 420 -12.70 -17.05 -5.82
N PHE A 421 -11.91 -16.34 -5.05
CA PHE A 421 -10.49 -16.65 -4.84
C PHE A 421 -10.30 -18.07 -4.27
N ARG A 422 -11.09 -18.46 -3.27
CA ARG A 422 -11.04 -19.79 -2.64
C ARG A 422 -11.43 -20.94 -3.58
N THR A 423 -12.34 -20.68 -4.51
CA THR A 423 -12.86 -21.68 -5.44
C THR A 423 -12.16 -21.73 -6.79
N GLN A 424 -11.25 -20.77 -7.06
CA GLN A 424 -10.51 -20.76 -8.31
C GLN A 424 -9.67 -22.02 -8.49
N LYS A 425 -9.85 -22.65 -9.65
CA LYS A 425 -8.88 -23.61 -10.17
C LYS A 425 -7.74 -22.80 -10.76
N ILE A 426 -6.49 -23.21 -10.54
CA ILE A 426 -5.35 -22.45 -11.04
C ILE A 426 -5.40 -22.45 -12.56
N GLY A 427 -5.71 -21.29 -13.12
CA GLY A 427 -5.49 -21.03 -14.53
C GLY A 427 -4.08 -20.54 -14.76
N HIS A 428 -3.04 -21.40 -14.60
CA HIS A 428 -1.66 -21.02 -14.94
C HIS A 428 -1.60 -20.39 -16.31
N SER A 429 -2.29 -20.99 -17.31
CA SER A 429 -2.34 -20.48 -18.67
C SER A 429 -2.88 -19.05 -18.76
N TYR A 430 -3.89 -18.69 -17.98
CA TYR A 430 -4.46 -17.34 -18.02
C TYR A 430 -3.48 -16.29 -17.47
N PHE A 431 -2.85 -16.57 -16.32
CA PHE A 431 -1.86 -15.67 -15.73
C PHE A 431 -0.68 -15.46 -16.67
N TYR A 432 -0.13 -16.54 -17.24
CA TYR A 432 0.99 -16.48 -18.20
C TYR A 432 0.65 -15.75 -19.49
N GLN A 433 -0.50 -16.05 -20.10
CA GLN A 433 -0.95 -15.38 -21.30
C GLN A 433 -1.15 -13.88 -21.07
N TRP A 434 -1.71 -13.51 -19.90
CA TRP A 434 -1.90 -12.12 -19.57
C TRP A 434 -0.57 -11.36 -19.40
N ILE A 435 0.38 -11.93 -18.65
CA ILE A 435 1.68 -11.29 -18.42
C ILE A 435 2.53 -11.24 -19.69
N ALA A 436 2.48 -12.26 -20.53
CA ALA A 436 3.24 -12.32 -21.79
C ALA A 436 2.73 -11.34 -22.86
N ASP A 437 1.49 -10.85 -22.73
CA ASP A 437 0.92 -9.90 -23.70
C ASP A 437 1.55 -8.50 -23.51
N ALA A 438 2.36 -8.09 -24.48
CA ALA A 438 3.09 -6.83 -24.44
C ALA A 438 2.20 -5.57 -24.26
N LYS A 439 0.91 -5.66 -24.64
CA LYS A 439 -0.03 -4.53 -24.45
C LYS A 439 -0.26 -4.19 -22.98
N HIS A 440 -0.06 -5.15 -22.06
CA HIS A 440 -0.19 -4.97 -20.62
C HIS A 440 1.12 -4.55 -19.95
N GLN A 441 2.22 -4.41 -20.71
CA GLN A 441 3.55 -4.19 -20.15
C GLN A 441 3.98 -2.72 -20.29
N THR A 442 4.60 -2.23 -19.24
CA THR A 442 5.40 -1.00 -19.22
C THR A 442 6.82 -1.38 -18.78
N THR A 443 7.82 -1.06 -19.58
CA THR A 443 9.22 -1.35 -19.27
C THR A 443 10.01 -0.07 -19.03
N LEU A 444 10.83 -0.07 -17.98
CA LEU A 444 11.81 0.97 -17.70
C LEU A 444 13.18 0.33 -17.48
N LEU A 445 14.14 0.71 -18.30
CA LEU A 445 15.54 0.31 -18.21
C LEU A 445 16.38 1.53 -17.81
N LEU A 446 17.09 1.42 -16.69
CA LEU A 446 18.14 2.35 -16.31
C LEU A 446 19.47 1.83 -16.85
N THR A 447 20.24 2.69 -17.51
CA THR A 447 21.57 2.37 -18.03
C THR A 447 22.61 3.25 -17.37
N PRO A 448 23.87 2.78 -17.20
CA PRO A 448 24.95 3.64 -16.74
C PRO A 448 25.06 4.89 -17.62
N ALA A 449 25.15 6.06 -16.99
CA ALA A 449 25.49 7.30 -17.71
C ALA A 449 27.00 7.36 -17.93
N HIS A 450 27.41 7.47 -19.19
CA HIS A 450 28.81 7.65 -19.58
C HIS A 450 29.27 9.10 -19.40
#